data_2a924a7674f3ea6184f5d6b10f3b9f5c
#
_entry.id   2a924a7674f3ea6184f5d6b10f3b9f5c
#
_cell.length_a   1.000
_cell.length_b   1.000
_cell.length_c   1.000
_cell.angle_alpha   90.00
_cell.angle_beta   90.00
_cell.angle_gamma   90.00
#
_symmetry.space_group_name_H-M   'P 1'
#
loop_
_entity.id
_entity.type
_entity.pdbx_description
1 polymer ?
#
loop_
_entity_poly.entity_id
_entity_poly.type
_entity_poly.pdbx_seq_one_letter_code
_entity_poly.pdbx_strand_id
1 'polypeptide(L)'
;QINWLKRSLDCAVSDEIDDPKEFLHSLKVDLFDQEIFVFTPKGEVMSLRAGATPLDFAYAVHTEVGNHCVGAKVNGAVAPLTHELNMGDRIEILTNKASKPSRDWLNIVKTPSAKSKIRRYFAAATKDEDATAGRDILSKDLRKRGYGISTQRSTKALGAVAEQMNYKHLEDLFAAIGAGKVAP
;
A
#
# COMPACT_ATOMS: atom_id res chain seq x y z
N GLN A 1 -8.38 18.10 9.07
CA GLN A 1 -8.44 17.04 10.09
C GLN A 1 -8.14 17.52 11.53
N ILE A 2 -8.11 18.82 11.78
CA ILE A 2 -7.84 19.43 13.10
C ILE A 2 -9.14 20.00 13.72
N ASN A 3 -10.25 20.00 12.97
CA ASN A 3 -11.54 20.56 13.45
C ASN A 3 -12.15 19.80 14.64
N TRP A 4 -11.83 18.51 14.78
CA TRP A 4 -12.27 17.70 15.93
C TRP A 4 -11.51 18.12 17.20
N LEU A 5 -10.18 18.30 17.11
CA LEU A 5 -9.36 18.75 18.24
C LEU A 5 -9.77 20.15 18.71
N LYS A 6 -10.13 21.05 17.77
CA LYS A 6 -10.69 22.36 18.11
C LYS A 6 -12.01 22.27 18.84
N ARG A 7 -12.95 21.41 18.39
CA ARG A 7 -14.22 21.18 19.08
C ARG A 7 -14.05 20.61 20.49
N SER A 8 -13.11 19.68 20.67
CA SER A 8 -12.81 19.12 22.00
C SER A 8 -12.12 20.14 22.90
N LEU A 9 -11.29 21.02 22.36
CA LEU A 9 -10.69 22.13 23.10
C LEU A 9 -11.72 23.25 23.42
N ASP A 10 -12.63 23.57 22.49
CA ASP A 10 -13.69 24.55 22.71
C ASP A 10 -14.72 24.05 23.74
N CYS A 11 -14.94 22.73 23.83
CA CYS A 11 -15.79 22.12 24.87
C CYS A 11 -15.09 22.09 26.26
N ALA A 12 -13.76 22.00 26.29
CA ALA A 12 -12.98 22.01 27.52
C ALA A 12 -12.82 23.42 28.14
N VAL A 13 -13.08 24.45 27.34
CA VAL A 13 -13.02 25.87 27.79
C VAL A 13 -14.36 26.32 28.38
N SER A 14 -15.46 25.56 28.21
CA SER A 14 -16.73 25.81 28.88
C SER A 14 -16.79 25.08 30.23
N ASP A 15 -16.42 25.75 31.26
CA ASP A 15 -16.62 25.77 32.72
C ASP A 15 -17.18 24.52 33.47
N GLU A 16 -17.10 23.29 33.02
CA GLU A 16 -17.63 22.13 33.75
C GLU A 16 -16.76 20.86 33.79
N ILE A 17 -15.44 20.96 33.57
CA ILE A 17 -14.53 19.82 33.79
C ILE A 17 -13.62 20.15 34.98
N ASP A 18 -14.03 19.73 36.15
CA ASP A 18 -13.33 19.96 37.44
C ASP A 18 -12.03 19.15 37.61
N ASP A 19 -11.68 18.19 36.74
CA ASP A 19 -10.44 17.42 36.83
C ASP A 19 -9.74 17.21 35.46
N PRO A 20 -8.56 17.80 35.25
CA PRO A 20 -7.73 17.56 34.05
C PRO A 20 -7.38 16.10 33.81
N LYS A 21 -7.42 15.26 34.88
CA LYS A 21 -7.15 13.83 34.78
C LYS A 21 -8.34 13.08 34.21
N GLU A 22 -9.56 13.46 34.55
CA GLU A 22 -10.80 12.90 33.99
C GLU A 22 -10.93 13.25 32.52
N PHE A 23 -10.60 14.48 32.14
CA PHE A 23 -10.53 14.90 30.72
C PHE A 23 -9.52 14.11 29.92
N LEU A 24 -8.29 13.92 30.44
CA LEU A 24 -7.28 13.09 29.80
C LEU A 24 -7.67 11.61 29.74
N HIS A 25 -8.45 11.14 30.71
CA HIS A 25 -8.95 9.77 30.72
C HIS A 25 -10.06 9.59 29.68
N SER A 26 -11.01 10.52 29.55
CA SER A 26 -12.06 10.47 28.52
C SER A 26 -11.47 10.59 27.11
N LEU A 27 -10.51 11.50 26.89
CA LEU A 27 -9.78 11.59 25.63
C LEU A 27 -9.00 10.31 25.28
N LYS A 28 -8.41 9.66 26.29
CA LYS A 28 -7.76 8.36 26.08
C LYS A 28 -8.77 7.29 25.71
N VAL A 29 -9.89 7.19 26.40
CA VAL A 29 -10.95 6.22 26.12
C VAL A 29 -11.48 6.41 24.69
N ASP A 30 -11.82 7.63 24.29
CA ASP A 30 -12.30 7.94 22.93
C ASP A 30 -11.27 7.65 21.82
N LEU A 31 -9.97 7.77 22.13
CA LEU A 31 -8.90 7.45 21.21
C LEU A 31 -8.64 5.93 21.12
N PHE A 32 -8.81 5.20 22.24
CA PHE A 32 -8.59 3.76 22.30
C PHE A 32 -9.80 2.95 21.82
N ASP A 33 -11.02 3.49 21.84
CA ASP A 33 -12.20 2.83 21.24
C ASP A 33 -12.09 2.63 19.71
N GLN A 34 -11.09 3.26 19.07
CA GLN A 34 -10.83 3.08 17.65
C GLN A 34 -9.73 2.06 17.35
N GLU A 35 -9.09 1.44 18.34
CA GLU A 35 -8.03 0.47 18.17
C GLU A 35 -8.36 -0.86 18.82
N ILE A 36 -8.01 -1.94 18.13
CA ILE A 36 -8.05 -3.31 18.64
C ILE A 36 -6.63 -3.86 18.75
N PHE A 37 -6.40 -4.68 19.76
CA PHE A 37 -5.14 -5.42 19.91
C PHE A 37 -5.37 -6.87 19.56
N VAL A 38 -4.58 -7.36 18.61
CA VAL A 38 -4.64 -8.72 18.09
C VAL A 38 -3.29 -9.41 18.25
N PHE A 39 -3.26 -10.73 18.17
CA PHE A 39 -2.06 -11.53 18.42
C PHE A 39 -1.59 -12.22 17.14
N THR A 40 -0.27 -12.21 16.93
CA THR A 40 0.37 -13.11 15.96
C THR A 40 0.35 -14.55 16.49
N PRO A 41 0.61 -15.57 15.64
CA PRO A 41 0.76 -16.95 16.11
C PRO A 41 1.88 -17.13 17.14
N LYS A 42 2.88 -16.25 17.13
CA LYS A 42 4.00 -16.24 18.10
C LYS A 42 3.65 -15.56 19.43
N GLY A 43 2.44 -14.95 19.54
CA GLY A 43 2.00 -14.23 20.72
C GLY A 43 2.43 -12.75 20.76
N GLU A 44 2.95 -12.21 19.68
CA GLU A 44 3.24 -10.78 19.58
C GLU A 44 1.95 -9.99 19.45
N VAL A 45 1.85 -8.87 20.16
CA VAL A 45 0.68 -7.98 20.13
C VAL A 45 0.82 -6.95 19.00
N MET A 46 -0.24 -6.77 18.23
CA MET A 46 -0.31 -5.73 17.21
C MET A 46 -1.57 -4.88 17.41
N SER A 47 -1.40 -3.56 17.34
CA SER A 47 -2.51 -2.62 17.33
C SER A 47 -3.02 -2.42 15.90
N LEU A 48 -4.33 -2.49 15.71
CA LEU A 48 -5.01 -2.21 14.46
C LEU A 48 -6.23 -1.32 14.74
N ARG A 49 -6.69 -0.63 13.71
CA ARG A 49 -7.93 0.13 13.80
C ARG A 49 -9.13 -0.81 13.96
N ALA A 50 -10.12 -0.44 14.78
CA ALA A 50 -11.38 -1.16 14.87
C ALA A 50 -12.03 -1.34 13.49
N GLY A 51 -12.59 -2.52 13.24
CA GLY A 51 -13.11 -2.92 11.92
C GLY A 51 -12.04 -3.35 10.91
N ALA A 52 -10.77 -3.44 11.33
CA ALA A 52 -9.72 -3.98 10.47
C ALA A 52 -9.96 -5.44 10.13
N THR A 53 -9.46 -5.86 8.97
CA THR A 53 -9.61 -7.20 8.43
C THR A 53 -8.30 -8.01 8.52
N PRO A 54 -8.33 -9.34 8.37
CA PRO A 54 -7.10 -10.15 8.28
C PRO A 54 -6.14 -9.67 7.20
N LEU A 55 -6.66 -9.07 6.14
CA LEU A 55 -5.83 -8.50 5.08
C LEU A 55 -5.12 -7.23 5.55
N ASP A 56 -5.78 -6.36 6.32
CA ASP A 56 -5.15 -5.22 6.98
C ASP A 56 -4.01 -5.67 7.92
N PHE A 57 -4.27 -6.72 8.71
CA PHE A 57 -3.26 -7.33 9.57
C PHE A 57 -2.07 -7.86 8.76
N ALA A 58 -2.30 -8.56 7.65
CA ALA A 58 -1.23 -9.08 6.79
C ALA A 58 -0.31 -7.95 6.29
N TYR A 59 -0.90 -6.83 5.84
CA TYR A 59 -0.14 -5.65 5.41
C TYR A 59 0.50 -4.90 6.59
N ALA A 60 -0.08 -4.95 7.79
CA ALA A 60 0.54 -4.37 8.99
C ALA A 60 1.79 -5.14 9.40
N VAL A 61 1.78 -6.47 9.33
CA VAL A 61 2.94 -7.32 9.61
C VAL A 61 4.08 -7.03 8.63
N HIS A 62 3.84 -7.19 7.34
CA HIS A 62 4.81 -6.89 6.29
C HIS A 62 4.13 -6.78 4.92
N THR A 63 4.66 -5.92 4.04
CA THR A 63 4.10 -5.73 2.69
C THR A 63 4.11 -7.03 1.88
N GLU A 64 5.16 -7.83 1.96
CA GLU A 64 5.27 -9.12 1.28
C GLU A 64 4.25 -10.15 1.78
N VAL A 65 3.98 -10.17 3.11
CA VAL A 65 2.94 -11.02 3.70
C VAL A 65 1.58 -10.64 3.14
N GLY A 66 1.30 -9.33 3.07
CA GLY A 66 0.08 -8.81 2.45
C GLY A 66 -0.02 -9.18 0.97
N ASN A 67 1.03 -8.94 0.17
CA ASN A 67 1.03 -9.20 -1.26
C ASN A 67 0.82 -10.68 -1.62
N HIS A 68 1.31 -11.59 -0.78
CA HIS A 68 1.22 -13.03 -1.00
C HIS A 68 0.12 -13.71 -0.19
N CYS A 69 -0.78 -12.94 0.43
CA CYS A 69 -1.89 -13.45 1.22
C CYS A 69 -2.87 -14.25 0.33
N VAL A 70 -3.21 -15.47 0.77
CA VAL A 70 -4.21 -16.32 0.12
C VAL A 70 -5.38 -16.66 1.03
N GLY A 71 -5.25 -16.40 2.32
CA GLY A 71 -6.28 -16.67 3.33
C GLY A 71 -5.79 -16.35 4.72
N ALA A 72 -6.67 -16.50 5.70
CA ALA A 72 -6.35 -16.29 7.10
C ALA A 72 -7.04 -17.31 7.98
N LYS A 73 -6.46 -17.55 9.16
CA LYS A 73 -7.14 -18.21 10.27
C LYS A 73 -7.25 -17.24 11.44
N VAL A 74 -8.42 -17.16 12.02
CA VAL A 74 -8.70 -16.39 13.22
C VAL A 74 -9.06 -17.38 14.31
N ASN A 75 -8.34 -17.33 15.43
CA ASN A 75 -8.51 -18.25 16.56
C ASN A 75 -8.44 -19.74 16.16
N GLY A 76 -7.61 -20.07 15.16
CA GLY A 76 -7.40 -21.42 14.65
C GLY A 76 -8.42 -21.86 13.58
N ALA A 77 -9.50 -21.13 13.35
CA ALA A 77 -10.47 -21.40 12.32
C ALA A 77 -10.22 -20.59 11.04
N VAL A 78 -10.43 -21.17 9.85
CA VAL A 78 -10.31 -20.45 8.58
C VAL A 78 -11.38 -19.36 8.52
N ALA A 79 -10.94 -18.13 8.23
CA ALA A 79 -11.81 -16.97 8.14
C ALA A 79 -11.65 -16.29 6.76
N PRO A 80 -12.71 -15.71 6.21
CA PRO A 80 -12.62 -14.91 4.98
C PRO A 80 -11.78 -13.67 5.20
N LEU A 81 -11.14 -13.15 4.16
CA LEU A 81 -10.33 -11.93 4.22
C LEU A 81 -11.16 -10.66 4.53
N THR A 82 -12.48 -10.76 4.42
CA THR A 82 -13.45 -9.70 4.76
C THR A 82 -13.91 -9.73 6.22
N HIS A 83 -13.49 -10.73 7.00
CA HIS A 83 -13.84 -10.87 8.40
C HIS A 83 -13.39 -9.64 9.20
N GLU A 84 -14.23 -9.12 10.09
CA GLU A 84 -13.82 -8.05 11.01
C GLU A 84 -13.13 -8.65 12.23
N LEU A 85 -11.94 -8.15 12.52
CA LEU A 85 -11.15 -8.60 13.65
C LEU A 85 -11.63 -7.95 14.94
N ASN A 86 -11.60 -8.73 16.02
CA ASN A 86 -11.99 -8.31 17.35
C ASN A 86 -10.78 -8.23 18.30
N MET A 87 -10.96 -7.53 19.40
CA MET A 87 -9.99 -7.46 20.48
C MET A 87 -9.60 -8.87 20.97
N GLY A 88 -8.31 -9.16 20.99
CA GLY A 88 -7.80 -10.43 21.49
C GLY A 88 -7.72 -11.56 20.46
N ASP A 89 -8.16 -11.34 19.21
CA ASP A 89 -8.08 -12.35 18.17
C ASP A 89 -6.63 -12.75 17.88
N ARG A 90 -6.42 -14.06 17.68
CA ARG A 90 -5.16 -14.63 17.24
C ARG A 90 -5.22 -14.92 15.75
N ILE A 91 -4.34 -14.28 14.97
CA ILE A 91 -4.42 -14.26 13.50
C ILE A 91 -3.21 -14.96 12.90
N GLU A 92 -3.45 -15.93 12.04
CA GLU A 92 -2.46 -16.58 11.21
C GLU A 92 -2.75 -16.29 9.73
N ILE A 93 -1.80 -15.68 9.02
CA ILE A 93 -1.93 -15.40 7.59
C ILE A 93 -1.35 -16.55 6.79
N LEU A 94 -2.14 -17.05 5.84
CA LEU A 94 -1.72 -18.06 4.87
C LEU A 94 -1.18 -17.34 3.64
N THR A 95 0.06 -17.65 3.26
CA THR A 95 0.75 -17.02 2.13
C THR A 95 1.14 -18.03 1.07
N ASN A 96 1.12 -17.59 -0.20
CA ASN A 96 1.66 -18.33 -1.32
C ASN A 96 2.51 -17.38 -2.19
N LYS A 97 3.78 -17.69 -2.39
CA LYS A 97 4.72 -16.86 -3.17
C LYS A 97 4.29 -16.61 -4.62
N ALA A 98 3.50 -17.50 -5.21
CA ALA A 98 2.96 -17.34 -6.55
C ALA A 98 1.72 -16.42 -6.61
N SER A 99 1.09 -16.14 -5.46
CA SER A 99 -0.07 -15.25 -5.38
C SER A 99 0.31 -13.79 -5.53
N LYS A 100 -0.62 -13.01 -6.07
CA LYS A 100 -0.50 -11.56 -6.26
C LYS A 100 -1.74 -10.87 -5.69
N PRO A 101 -1.65 -9.60 -5.28
CA PRO A 101 -2.81 -8.84 -4.83
C PRO A 101 -3.89 -8.75 -5.89
N SER A 102 -5.16 -8.77 -5.46
CA SER A 102 -6.30 -8.43 -6.30
C SER A 102 -6.69 -6.97 -6.13
N ARG A 103 -7.20 -6.33 -7.20
CA ARG A 103 -7.73 -4.95 -7.12
C ARG A 103 -8.93 -4.84 -6.19
N ASP A 104 -9.71 -5.93 -6.05
CA ASP A 104 -10.86 -6.00 -5.14
C ASP A 104 -10.47 -5.87 -3.67
N TRP A 105 -9.21 -6.13 -3.34
CA TRP A 105 -8.70 -5.96 -1.98
C TRP A 105 -8.78 -4.51 -1.47
N LEU A 106 -8.78 -3.52 -2.38
CA LEU A 106 -9.00 -2.11 -2.01
C LEU A 106 -10.38 -1.87 -1.38
N ASN A 107 -11.37 -2.71 -1.69
CA ASN A 107 -12.71 -2.66 -1.10
C ASN A 107 -12.79 -3.41 0.23
N ILE A 108 -11.92 -4.40 0.44
CA ILE A 108 -11.86 -5.24 1.64
C ILE A 108 -11.14 -4.49 2.76
N VAL A 109 -9.94 -3.97 2.47
CA VAL A 109 -9.10 -3.33 3.49
C VAL A 109 -9.70 -2.02 4.00
N LYS A 110 -9.61 -1.82 5.30
CA LYS A 110 -10.15 -0.63 6.00
C LYS A 110 -9.06 0.40 6.30
N THR A 111 -7.82 -0.06 6.52
CA THR A 111 -6.73 0.83 6.92
C THR A 111 -6.16 1.62 5.74
N PRO A 112 -5.86 2.93 5.92
CA PRO A 112 -5.20 3.74 4.89
C PRO A 112 -3.84 3.18 4.47
N SER A 113 -3.11 2.58 5.41
CA SER A 113 -1.79 1.97 5.18
C SER A 113 -1.87 0.81 4.20
N ALA A 114 -2.79 -0.16 4.42
CA ALA A 114 -3.00 -1.28 3.50
C ALA A 114 -3.43 -0.79 2.11
N LYS A 115 -4.38 0.15 2.05
CA LYS A 115 -4.82 0.75 0.76
C LYS A 115 -3.66 1.37 -0.01
N SER A 116 -2.79 2.11 0.68
CA SER A 116 -1.63 2.75 0.06
C SER A 116 -0.63 1.71 -0.48
N LYS A 117 -0.34 0.65 0.30
CA LYS A 117 0.56 -0.42 -0.10
C LYS A 117 0.04 -1.18 -1.33
N ILE A 118 -1.26 -1.50 -1.36
CA ILE A 118 -1.93 -2.17 -2.51
C ILE A 118 -1.86 -1.27 -3.75
N ARG A 119 -2.22 0.02 -3.64
CA ARG A 119 -2.13 0.97 -4.76
C ARG A 119 -0.72 1.07 -5.31
N ARG A 120 0.28 1.12 -4.43
CA ARG A 120 1.69 1.18 -4.83
C ARG A 120 2.13 -0.07 -5.56
N TYR A 121 1.66 -1.26 -5.16
CA TYR A 121 1.91 -2.50 -5.88
C TYR A 121 1.39 -2.43 -7.33
N PHE A 122 0.13 -2.04 -7.52
CA PHE A 122 -0.45 -1.93 -8.86
C PHE A 122 0.18 -0.82 -9.70
N ALA A 123 0.54 0.31 -9.10
CA ALA A 123 1.26 1.38 -9.81
C ALA A 123 2.63 0.91 -10.31
N ALA A 124 3.36 0.13 -9.50
CA ALA A 124 4.63 -0.45 -9.91
C ALA A 124 4.45 -1.49 -11.03
N ALA A 125 3.46 -2.38 -10.91
CA ALA A 125 3.16 -3.40 -11.92
C ALA A 125 2.77 -2.74 -13.28
N THR A 126 1.92 -1.72 -13.26
CA THR A 126 1.56 -0.97 -14.47
C THR A 126 2.78 -0.29 -15.10
N LYS A 127 3.65 0.30 -14.26
CA LYS A 127 4.89 0.93 -14.75
C LYS A 127 5.82 -0.07 -15.44
N ASP A 128 5.95 -1.29 -14.92
CA ASP A 128 6.77 -2.35 -15.51
C ASP A 128 6.18 -2.85 -16.85
N GLU A 129 4.84 -2.98 -16.92
CA GLU A 129 4.14 -3.33 -18.17
C GLU A 129 4.33 -2.24 -19.23
N ASP A 130 4.14 -0.96 -18.86
CA ASP A 130 4.36 0.18 -19.72
C ASP A 130 5.82 0.28 -20.18
N ALA A 131 6.79 0.03 -19.30
CA ALA A 131 8.21 0.06 -19.66
C ALA A 131 8.56 -1.04 -20.68
N THR A 132 7.98 -2.23 -20.52
CA THR A 132 8.17 -3.34 -21.48
C THR A 132 7.56 -2.98 -22.83
N ALA A 133 6.33 -2.50 -22.85
CA ALA A 133 5.63 -2.07 -24.07
C ALA A 133 6.39 -0.92 -24.78
N GLY A 134 6.83 0.08 -24.01
CA GLY A 134 7.59 1.22 -24.55
C GLY A 134 8.95 0.81 -25.13
N ARG A 135 9.63 -0.12 -24.48
CA ARG A 135 10.88 -0.70 -25.02
C ARG A 135 10.65 -1.40 -26.36
N ASP A 136 9.55 -2.15 -26.49
CA ASP A 136 9.20 -2.83 -27.73
C ASP A 136 8.84 -1.84 -28.84
N ILE A 137 8.06 -0.81 -28.53
CA ILE A 137 7.67 0.26 -29.47
C ILE A 137 8.94 0.94 -29.99
N LEU A 138 9.80 1.42 -29.09
CA LEU A 138 11.05 2.11 -29.46
C LEU A 138 12.00 1.19 -30.23
N SER A 139 12.06 -0.10 -29.84
CA SER A 139 12.89 -1.10 -30.54
C SER A 139 12.46 -1.25 -31.99
N LYS A 140 11.15 -1.33 -32.24
CA LYS A 140 10.59 -1.43 -33.59
C LYS A 140 10.87 -0.19 -34.43
N ASP A 141 10.73 1.01 -33.83
CA ASP A 141 10.96 2.26 -34.57
C ASP A 141 12.45 2.46 -34.91
N LEU A 142 13.34 2.22 -33.95
CA LEU A 142 14.80 2.29 -34.19
C LEU A 142 15.27 1.27 -35.20
N ARG A 143 14.73 0.04 -35.23
CA ARG A 143 15.04 -0.97 -36.23
C ARG A 143 14.63 -0.52 -37.65
N LYS A 144 13.48 0.13 -37.80
CA LYS A 144 13.05 0.70 -39.09
C LYS A 144 14.03 1.75 -39.61
N ARG A 145 14.71 2.45 -38.69
CA ARG A 145 15.74 3.46 -39.00
C ARG A 145 17.14 2.90 -39.09
N GLY A 146 17.32 1.56 -38.99
CA GLY A 146 18.62 0.89 -39.10
C GLY A 146 19.41 0.84 -37.80
N TYR A 147 18.85 1.17 -36.67
CA TYR A 147 19.52 1.17 -35.38
C TYR A 147 19.06 -0.01 -34.50
N GLY A 148 20.01 -0.68 -33.84
CA GLY A 148 19.70 -1.74 -32.85
C GLY A 148 19.74 -1.21 -31.41
N ILE A 149 18.75 -1.58 -30.57
CA ILE A 149 18.72 -1.18 -29.16
C ILE A 149 19.71 -1.93 -28.27
N SER A 150 20.15 -3.12 -28.68
CA SER A 150 20.94 -4.04 -27.85
C SER A 150 22.43 -3.72 -27.77
N THR A 151 22.92 -2.70 -28.44
CA THR A 151 24.32 -2.29 -28.38
C THR A 151 24.57 -1.35 -27.21
N GLN A 152 25.71 -1.52 -26.54
CA GLN A 152 26.13 -0.66 -25.41
C GLN A 152 26.14 0.84 -25.80
N ARG A 153 26.41 1.13 -27.07
CA ARG A 153 26.39 2.49 -27.63
C ARG A 153 24.99 3.06 -27.69
N SER A 154 23.98 2.25 -28.07
CA SER A 154 22.57 2.65 -28.12
C SER A 154 22.03 2.88 -26.73
N THR A 155 22.35 2.03 -25.77
CA THR A 155 21.92 2.18 -24.38
C THR A 155 22.45 3.46 -23.75
N LYS A 156 23.73 3.80 -24.04
CA LYS A 156 24.31 5.06 -23.53
C LYS A 156 23.69 6.29 -24.19
N ALA A 157 23.39 6.25 -25.48
CA ALA A 157 22.70 7.35 -26.17
C ALA A 157 21.27 7.54 -25.68
N LEU A 158 20.53 6.45 -25.47
CA LEU A 158 19.17 6.49 -24.89
C LEU A 158 19.17 6.99 -23.44
N GLY A 159 20.21 6.66 -22.65
CA GLY A 159 20.40 7.21 -21.31
C GLY A 159 20.56 8.73 -21.34
N ALA A 160 21.37 9.27 -22.24
CA ALA A 160 21.54 10.71 -22.40
C ALA A 160 20.23 11.41 -22.84
N VAL A 161 19.44 10.78 -23.71
CA VAL A 161 18.11 11.29 -24.09
C VAL A 161 17.15 11.27 -22.88
N ALA A 162 17.16 10.21 -22.08
CA ALA A 162 16.34 10.12 -20.88
C ALA A 162 16.68 11.26 -19.90
N GLU A 163 17.96 11.54 -19.66
CA GLU A 163 18.42 12.65 -18.81
C GLU A 163 17.98 14.02 -19.37
N GLN A 164 18.11 14.25 -20.68
CA GLN A 164 17.63 15.48 -21.34
C GLN A 164 16.13 15.68 -21.17
N MET A 165 15.37 14.58 -21.11
CA MET A 165 13.92 14.60 -20.90
C MET A 165 13.52 14.58 -19.42
N ASN A 166 14.46 14.78 -18.48
CA ASN A 166 14.27 14.76 -17.04
C ASN A 166 13.81 13.41 -16.46
N TYR A 167 14.12 12.31 -17.11
CA TYR A 167 13.91 10.97 -16.55
C TYR A 167 15.17 10.51 -15.82
N LYS A 168 15.03 10.03 -14.58
CA LYS A 168 16.17 9.55 -13.75
C LYS A 168 16.76 8.24 -14.27
N HIS A 169 15.92 7.38 -14.82
CA HIS A 169 16.33 6.07 -15.35
C HIS A 169 15.73 5.85 -16.73
N LEU A 170 16.42 5.02 -17.52
CA LEU A 170 15.99 4.68 -18.87
C LEU A 170 14.63 3.95 -18.88
N GLU A 171 14.35 3.16 -17.83
CA GLU A 171 13.08 2.48 -17.61
C GLU A 171 11.92 3.46 -17.45
N ASP A 172 12.16 4.62 -16.85
CA ASP A 172 11.15 5.68 -16.71
C ASP A 172 10.75 6.27 -18.07
N LEU A 173 11.73 6.44 -18.95
CA LEU A 173 11.49 6.86 -20.35
C LEU A 173 10.70 5.79 -21.10
N PHE A 174 11.07 4.51 -20.99
CA PHE A 174 10.32 3.43 -21.62
C PHE A 174 8.88 3.38 -21.11
N ALA A 175 8.67 3.49 -19.79
CA ALA A 175 7.33 3.54 -19.23
C ALA A 175 6.50 4.74 -19.75
N ALA A 176 7.13 5.90 -19.95
CA ALA A 176 6.47 7.06 -20.52
C ALA A 176 6.07 6.87 -21.99
N ILE A 177 6.92 6.18 -22.79
CA ILE A 177 6.61 5.82 -24.18
C ILE A 177 5.47 4.78 -24.21
N GLY A 178 5.52 3.74 -23.37
CA GLY A 178 4.49 2.71 -23.30
C GLY A 178 3.13 3.26 -22.88
N ALA A 179 3.15 4.20 -21.93
CA ALA A 179 1.94 4.92 -21.48
C ALA A 179 1.45 5.96 -22.51
N GLY A 180 2.12 6.15 -23.66
CA GLY A 180 1.77 7.12 -24.69
C GLY A 180 1.99 8.58 -24.31
N LYS A 181 2.77 8.85 -23.25
CA LYS A 181 3.12 10.22 -22.80
C LYS A 181 4.24 10.85 -23.62
N VAL A 182 5.07 10.02 -24.23
CA VAL A 182 6.20 10.41 -25.07
C VAL A 182 6.11 9.65 -26.38
N ALA A 183 6.28 10.34 -27.51
CA ALA A 183 6.41 9.71 -28.83
C ALA A 183 7.77 8.98 -28.93
N PRO A 184 7.84 7.81 -29.63
CA PRO A 184 9.05 7.06 -29.83
C PRO A 184 10.06 7.74 -30.78
#